data_4eea3da04cbae4f3f1dce91550af1d67
#
_entry.id   4eea3da04cbae4f3f1dce91550af1d67
#
_cell.length_a   1.000
_cell.length_b   1.000
_cell.length_c   1.000
_cell.angle_alpha   90.00
_cell.angle_beta   90.00
_cell.angle_gamma   90.00
#
_symmetry.space_group_name_H-M   'P 1'
#
loop_
_entity.id
_entity.type
_entity.pdbx_description
1 polymer ?
#
loop_
_entity_poly.entity_id
_entity_poly.type
_entity_poly.pdbx_seq_one_letter_code
_entity_poly.pdbx_strand_id
1 'polypeptide(L)' 'MIKPYRKLTGGEAAVKSLKKENVKHVFGLIGSATMEMFDALYHEKKIKFIGVRDERTGTHMADGYARASNQPG' A
#
# COMPACT_ATOMS: atom_id res chain seq x y z
N MET A 1 25.37 -19.54 -1.70
CA MET A 1 25.31 -18.83 -2.95
C MET A 1 24.91 -17.40 -2.74
N ILE A 2 25.55 -16.61 -3.45
CA ILE A 2 25.19 -15.25 -3.38
C ILE A 2 24.09 -15.00 -4.37
N LYS A 3 23.00 -14.68 -3.84
CA LYS A 3 21.93 -14.30 -4.67
C LYS A 3 22.23 -12.96 -5.33
N PRO A 4 22.09 -12.86 -6.63
CA PRO A 4 22.31 -11.59 -7.25
C PRO A 4 21.34 -10.57 -6.67
N TYR A 5 21.82 -9.37 -6.55
CA TYR A 5 20.97 -8.31 -6.10
C TYR A 5 19.85 -8.11 -7.08
N ARG A 6 18.69 -8.11 -6.56
CA ARG A 6 17.56 -7.72 -7.35
C ARG A 6 17.23 -6.29 -6.98
N LYS A 7 17.33 -5.42 -7.94
CA LYS A 7 16.96 -4.04 -7.70
C LYS A 7 15.46 -3.93 -7.59
N LEU A 8 15.02 -3.36 -6.50
CA LEU A 8 13.62 -3.07 -6.33
C LEU A 8 13.32 -1.74 -6.96
N THR A 9 12.14 -1.61 -7.57
CA THR A 9 11.66 -0.30 -7.99
C THR A 9 11.28 0.49 -6.75
N GLY A 10 11.15 1.81 -6.91
CA GLY A 10 10.69 2.65 -5.80
C GLY A 10 9.34 2.21 -5.28
N GLY A 11 8.44 1.82 -6.19
CA GLY A 11 7.13 1.32 -5.80
C GLY A 11 7.21 0.03 -4.99
N GLU A 12 8.05 -0.89 -5.44
CA GLU A 12 8.24 -2.14 -4.72
C GLU A 12 8.82 -1.92 -3.33
N ALA A 13 9.78 -1.01 -3.22
CA ALA A 13 10.39 -0.70 -1.94
C ALA A 13 9.37 -0.08 -0.98
N ALA A 14 8.52 0.80 -1.49
CA ALA A 14 7.47 1.41 -0.68
C ALA A 14 6.51 0.35 -0.15
N VAL A 15 6.08 -0.56 -1.00
CA VAL A 15 5.15 -1.62 -0.60
C VAL A 15 5.80 -2.56 0.41
N LYS A 16 7.06 -2.89 0.23
CA LYS A 16 7.78 -3.70 1.20
C LYS A 16 7.86 -3.02 2.56
N SER A 17 8.06 -1.71 2.57
CA SER A 17 8.09 -0.96 3.82
C SER A 17 6.74 -1.01 4.53
N LEU A 18 5.65 -0.85 3.78
CA LEU A 18 4.32 -0.96 4.36
C LEU A 18 4.09 -2.35 4.94
N LYS A 19 4.52 -3.36 4.25
CA LYS A 19 4.38 -4.74 4.71
C LYS A 19 5.13 -4.96 6.02
N LYS A 20 6.31 -4.38 6.13
CA LYS A 20 7.11 -4.47 7.34
C LYS A 20 6.45 -3.82 8.53
N GLU A 21 5.66 -2.78 8.29
CA GLU A 21 4.94 -2.09 9.34
C GLU A 21 3.57 -2.70 9.61
N ASN A 22 3.30 -3.88 9.07
CA ASN A 22 2.05 -4.60 9.28
C ASN A 22 0.82 -3.89 8.71
N VAL A 23 1.01 -3.11 7.69
CA VAL A 23 -0.12 -2.51 6.99
C VAL A 23 -0.82 -3.59 6.18
N LYS A 24 -2.11 -3.77 6.39
CA LYS A 24 -2.89 -4.78 5.70
C LYS A 24 -3.90 -4.21 4.73
N HIS A 25 -4.22 -2.96 4.86
CA HIS A 25 -5.17 -2.29 3.99
C HIS A 25 -4.64 -0.93 3.59
N VAL A 26 -4.78 -0.62 2.32
CA VAL A 26 -4.43 0.69 1.79
C VAL A 26 -5.66 1.25 1.10
N PHE A 27 -6.03 2.45 1.44
CA PHE A 27 -7.18 3.13 0.85
C PHE A 27 -6.66 4.23 -0.06
N GLY A 28 -7.07 4.23 -1.30
CA GLY A 28 -6.50 5.20 -2.19
C GLY A 28 -7.19 5.35 -3.52
N LEU A 29 -6.74 6.36 -4.24
CA LEU A 29 -7.21 6.66 -5.57
C LEU A 29 -6.02 6.58 -6.51
N ILE A 30 -6.12 5.73 -7.52
CA ILE A 30 -5.01 5.51 -8.44
C ILE A 30 -4.76 6.75 -9.29
N GLY A 31 -3.51 7.21 -9.28
CA GLY A 31 -3.09 8.32 -10.11
C GLY A 31 -1.84 7.96 -10.89
N SER A 32 -1.62 8.66 -12.01
CA SER A 32 -0.50 8.33 -12.87
C SER A 32 0.85 8.54 -12.21
N ALA A 33 0.95 9.49 -11.30
CA ALA A 33 2.21 9.79 -10.62
C ALA A 33 2.64 8.67 -9.67
N THR A 34 1.72 7.81 -9.26
CA THR A 34 2.00 6.74 -8.31
C THR A 34 1.75 5.36 -8.90
N MET A 35 1.74 5.24 -10.21
CA MET A 35 1.40 3.98 -10.87
C MET A 35 2.33 2.84 -10.50
N GLU A 36 3.62 3.13 -10.36
CA GLU A 36 4.58 2.09 -9.98
C GLU A 36 4.25 1.48 -8.64
N MET A 37 3.88 2.31 -7.68
CA MET A 37 3.49 1.85 -6.37
C MET A 37 2.21 1.05 -6.41
N PHE A 38 1.23 1.50 -7.19
CA PHE A 38 -0.02 0.76 -7.31
C PHE A 38 0.15 -0.56 -8.03
N ASP A 39 1.07 -0.60 -9.00
CA ASP A 39 1.39 -1.87 -9.65
C ASP A 39 1.98 -2.85 -8.65
N ALA A 40 2.88 -2.39 -7.80
CA ALA A 40 3.47 -3.22 -6.76
C ALA A 40 2.42 -3.69 -5.76
N LEU A 41 1.49 -2.81 -5.39
CA LEU A 41 0.39 -3.18 -4.50
C LEU A 41 -0.51 -4.24 -5.13
N TYR A 42 -0.75 -4.12 -6.42
CA TYR A 42 -1.59 -5.08 -7.12
C TYR A 42 -1.03 -6.51 -7.00
N HIS A 43 0.28 -6.63 -7.00
CA HIS A 43 0.93 -7.95 -6.90
C HIS A 43 1.20 -8.38 -5.47
N GLU A 44 0.91 -7.53 -4.49
CA GLU A 44 1.15 -7.86 -3.09
C GLU A 44 -0.11 -8.44 -2.48
N LYS A 45 -0.06 -9.73 -2.13
CA LYS A 45 -1.25 -10.43 -1.66
C LYS A 45 -1.58 -10.21 -0.19
N LYS A 46 -0.62 -9.71 0.58
CA LYS A 46 -0.83 -9.48 2.00
C LYS A 46 -1.38 -8.11 2.34
N ILE A 47 -1.41 -7.23 1.34
CA ILE A 47 -1.97 -5.89 1.50
C ILE A 47 -3.14 -5.77 0.55
N LYS A 48 -4.31 -5.45 1.08
CA LYS A 48 -5.49 -5.25 0.27
C LYS A 48 -5.63 -3.79 -0.07
N PHE A 49 -5.75 -3.50 -1.36
CA PHE A 49 -5.98 -2.15 -1.81
C PHE A 49 -7.47 -1.92 -1.95
N ILE A 50 -7.94 -0.85 -1.37
CA ILE A 50 -9.35 -0.47 -1.44
C ILE A 50 -9.44 0.85 -2.17
N GLY A 51 -9.99 0.80 -3.38
CA GLY A 51 -10.13 2.00 -4.20
C GLY A 51 -11.25 2.89 -3.71
N VAL A 52 -10.99 4.18 -3.74
CA VAL A 52 -11.99 5.18 -3.38
C VAL A 52 -12.13 6.14 -4.54
N ARG A 53 -13.18 6.95 -4.51
CA ARG A 53 -13.41 7.92 -5.57
C ARG A 53 -12.97 9.33 -5.21
N ASP A 54 -12.65 9.54 -3.97
CA ASP A 54 -12.26 10.84 -3.47
C ASP A 54 -11.22 10.59 -2.39
N GLU A 55 -10.10 11.30 -2.45
CA GLU A 55 -9.01 11.09 -1.50
C GLU A 55 -9.43 11.38 -0.07
N ARG A 56 -10.36 12.32 0.11
CA ARG A 56 -10.85 12.62 1.45
C ARG A 56 -11.61 11.43 2.03
N THR A 57 -12.37 10.74 1.18
CA THR A 57 -13.05 9.52 1.61
C THR A 57 -12.04 8.47 2.02
N GLY A 58 -10.96 8.32 1.26
CA GLY A 58 -9.90 7.38 1.59
C GLY A 58 -9.27 7.68 2.94
N THR A 59 -9.03 8.95 3.22
CA THR A 59 -8.47 9.36 4.50
C THR A 59 -9.41 9.03 5.64
N HIS A 60 -10.69 9.31 5.47
CA HIS A 60 -11.67 8.97 6.50
C HIS A 60 -11.78 7.48 6.72
N MET A 61 -11.72 6.69 5.66
CA MET A 61 -11.77 5.24 5.79
C MET A 61 -10.55 4.70 6.52
N ALA A 62 -9.37 5.24 6.21
CA ALA A 62 -8.14 4.82 6.88
C ALA A 62 -8.19 5.17 8.36
N ASP A 63 -8.70 6.36 8.69
CA ASP A 63 -8.84 6.77 10.08
C ASP A 63 -9.81 5.86 10.82
N GLY A 64 -10.95 5.56 10.22
CA GLY A 64 -11.94 4.65 10.82
C GLY A 64 -11.37 3.26 11.01
N TYR A 65 -10.65 2.76 10.01
CA TYR A 65 -10.03 1.45 10.12
C TYR A 65 -9.02 1.41 11.26
N ALA A 66 -8.18 2.44 11.38
CA ALA A 66 -7.17 2.48 12.42
C ALA A 66 -7.82 2.54 13.81
N ARG A 67 -8.87 3.30 13.96
CA ARG A 67 -9.56 3.42 15.24
C ARG A 67 -10.26 2.13 15.63
N ALA A 68 -10.87 1.46 14.66
CA ALA A 68 -11.62 0.24 14.94
C ALA A 68 -10.72 -0.97 15.16
N SER A 69 -9.63 -1.07 14.39
CA SER A 69 -8.77 -2.25 14.41
C SER A 69 -7.52 -2.09 15.26
N ASN A 70 -7.19 -0.86 15.62
CA ASN A 70 -5.94 -0.54 16.29
C ASN A 70 -4.73 -0.90 15.43
N GLN A 71 -4.88 -0.84 14.12
CA GLN A 71 -3.82 -1.10 13.16
C GLN A 71 -3.78 0.02 12.12
N PRO A 72 -2.63 0.25 11.49
CA PRO A 72 -2.55 1.33 10.51
C PRO A 72 -3.42 1.03 9.29
N GLY A 73 -4.00 2.08 8.78
CA GLY A 73 -4.77 2.00 7.54
C GLY A 73 -4.24 2.92 6.49
#